data_cad1798c6886ec89782966e346384190
#
_entry.id   cad1798c6886ec89782966e346384190
#
_cell.length_a   1.000
_cell.length_b   1.000
_cell.length_c   1.000
_cell.angle_alpha   90.00
_cell.angle_beta   90.00
_cell.angle_gamma   90.00
#
_symmetry.space_group_name_H-M   'P 1'
#
loop_
_entity.id
_entity.type
_entity.pdbx_description
1 polymer ?
#
loop_
_entity_poly.entity_id
_entity_poly.type
_entity_poly.pdbx_seq_one_letter_code
_entity_poly.pdbx_strand_id
1 'polypeptide(L)'
;MQKLEKQYHIHCAEGDVGRYVILPGDPGRCEKIAELFDDAHFVSQNREYTIYTGTLLGEKVSVCSTGIGGPSASIAMEELHNIGADTFIRVGTCGGIELDVRSGDVVVATGAIRFEHTSREYAPIEYPAVANFEGRTALVQAARALGKRTQVGVVHCKDAFYGQHSPERMPVSYE
;
A
#
# COMPACT_ATOMS: atom_id res chain seq x y z
N MET A 1 1.97 -12.44 33.03
CA MET A 1 1.83 -12.21 31.58
C MET A 1 2.90 -11.23 31.15
N GLN A 2 3.82 -11.64 30.30
CA GLN A 2 4.80 -10.74 29.70
C GLN A 2 4.02 -9.75 28.84
N LYS A 3 4.23 -8.44 29.07
CA LYS A 3 3.60 -7.40 28.25
C LYS A 3 4.24 -7.51 26.87
N LEU A 4 3.48 -7.88 25.84
CA LEU A 4 3.96 -7.94 24.47
C LEU A 4 4.49 -6.55 24.09
N GLU A 5 5.73 -6.51 23.61
CA GLU A 5 6.37 -5.26 23.25
C GLU A 5 5.74 -4.69 21.98
N LYS A 6 5.22 -3.47 22.07
CA LYS A 6 4.60 -2.80 20.92
C LYS A 6 5.66 -2.22 20.01
N GLN A 7 5.42 -2.31 18.71
CA GLN A 7 6.22 -1.62 17.70
C GLN A 7 6.15 -0.11 17.91
N TYR A 8 7.25 0.57 17.61
CA TYR A 8 7.44 1.97 18.00
C TYR A 8 6.51 2.94 17.25
N HIS A 9 6.34 2.76 15.93
CA HIS A 9 5.56 3.69 15.13
C HIS A 9 4.08 3.29 15.04
N ILE A 10 3.79 2.02 14.80
CA ILE A 10 2.41 1.56 14.63
C ILE A 10 1.68 1.27 15.94
N HIS A 11 2.38 1.22 17.07
CA HIS A 11 1.85 0.95 18.42
C HIS A 11 1.05 -0.36 18.54
N CYS A 12 1.37 -1.36 17.73
CA CYS A 12 0.78 -2.69 17.76
C CYS A 12 1.79 -3.74 18.23
N ALA A 13 1.29 -4.84 18.76
CA ALA A 13 2.06 -6.00 19.19
C ALA A 13 1.61 -7.25 18.41
N GLU A 14 2.33 -8.35 18.57
CA GLU A 14 1.96 -9.64 18.01
C GLU A 14 0.54 -10.04 18.43
N GLY A 15 -0.27 -10.48 17.48
CA GLY A 15 -1.68 -10.81 17.68
C GLY A 15 -2.66 -9.66 17.44
N ASP A 16 -2.21 -8.39 17.40
CA ASP A 16 -3.09 -7.24 17.13
C ASP A 16 -3.52 -7.17 15.66
N VAL A 17 -2.69 -7.66 14.74
CA VAL A 17 -2.94 -7.60 13.28
C VAL A 17 -3.06 -8.98 12.64
N GLY A 18 -3.67 -9.05 11.47
CA GLY A 18 -3.70 -10.25 10.63
C GLY A 18 -2.46 -10.38 9.75
N ARG A 19 -2.28 -11.57 9.15
CA ARG A 19 -1.20 -11.79 8.18
C ARG A 19 -1.38 -11.01 6.87
N TYR A 20 -2.63 -10.72 6.49
CA TYR A 20 -2.99 -9.93 5.33
C TYR A 20 -3.26 -8.49 5.74
N VAL A 21 -2.54 -7.54 5.16
CA VAL A 21 -2.71 -6.12 5.48
C VAL A 21 -2.95 -5.29 4.23
N ILE A 22 -4.06 -4.56 4.23
CA ILE A 22 -4.38 -3.57 3.20
C ILE A 22 -3.74 -2.24 3.61
N LEU A 23 -3.00 -1.62 2.69
CA LEU A 23 -2.23 -0.41 2.95
C LEU A 23 -2.76 0.79 2.12
N PRO A 24 -3.75 1.55 2.58
CA PRO A 24 -4.05 2.85 2.00
C PRO A 24 -3.01 3.90 2.44
N GLY A 25 -2.84 4.98 1.70
CA GLY A 25 -2.04 6.12 2.13
C GLY A 25 -2.75 6.96 3.18
N ASP A 26 -4.00 7.31 2.91
CA ASP A 26 -4.81 8.21 3.72
C ASP A 26 -5.43 7.47 4.93
N PRO A 27 -5.18 7.94 6.17
CA PRO A 27 -5.81 7.39 7.38
C PRO A 27 -7.34 7.37 7.33
N GLY A 28 -7.94 8.37 6.71
CA GLY A 28 -9.40 8.49 6.58
C GLY A 28 -10.06 7.39 5.74
N ARG A 29 -9.27 6.56 5.04
CA ARG A 29 -9.78 5.40 4.31
C ARG A 29 -9.79 4.11 5.12
N CYS A 30 -9.08 4.05 6.26
CA CYS A 30 -8.96 2.82 7.03
C CYS A 30 -10.29 2.32 7.56
N GLU A 31 -11.11 3.19 8.14
CA GLU A 31 -12.43 2.84 8.66
C GLU A 31 -13.35 2.31 7.56
N LYS A 32 -13.41 3.00 6.43
CA LYS A 32 -14.22 2.60 5.27
C LYS A 32 -13.81 1.24 4.67
N ILE A 33 -12.52 0.92 4.71
CA ILE A 33 -12.03 -0.39 4.27
C ILE A 33 -12.40 -1.45 5.32
N ALA A 34 -12.27 -1.13 6.60
CA ALA A 34 -12.60 -2.01 7.70
C ALA A 34 -14.10 -2.35 7.76
N GLU A 35 -15.00 -1.47 7.30
CA GLU A 35 -16.44 -1.76 7.17
C GLU A 35 -16.75 -2.99 6.30
N LEU A 36 -15.79 -3.43 5.49
CA LEU A 36 -15.90 -4.63 4.66
C LEU A 36 -15.46 -5.92 5.38
N PHE A 37 -14.94 -5.82 6.59
CA PHE A 37 -14.51 -6.95 7.40
C PHE A 37 -15.59 -7.35 8.40
N ASP A 38 -15.67 -8.62 8.73
CA ASP A 38 -16.47 -9.11 9.84
C ASP A 38 -15.77 -8.76 11.17
N ASP A 39 -16.55 -8.36 12.18
CA ASP A 39 -16.06 -8.02 13.52
C ASP A 39 -14.91 -7.00 13.54
N ALA A 40 -14.96 -6.05 12.62
CA ALA A 40 -13.94 -5.00 12.52
C ALA A 40 -13.89 -4.13 13.77
N HIS A 41 -12.69 -3.88 14.26
CA HIS A 41 -12.45 -3.02 15.40
C HIS A 41 -11.19 -2.16 15.22
N PHE A 42 -11.21 -1.00 15.85
CA PHE A 42 -10.06 -0.10 15.92
C PHE A 42 -8.96 -0.73 16.79
N VAL A 43 -7.73 -0.70 16.33
CA VAL A 43 -6.56 -1.25 17.04
C VAL A 43 -5.67 -0.14 17.59
N SER A 44 -5.21 0.75 16.72
CA SER A 44 -4.32 1.85 17.12
C SER A 44 -4.36 2.99 16.11
N GLN A 45 -3.94 4.16 16.62
CA GLN A 45 -3.64 5.32 15.79
C GLN A 45 -2.43 6.04 16.40
N ASN A 46 -1.39 6.20 15.60
CA ASN A 46 -0.22 6.97 15.96
C ASN A 46 0.40 7.57 14.69
N ARG A 47 0.69 8.86 14.71
CA ARG A 47 1.16 9.59 13.52
C ARG A 47 0.20 9.39 12.33
N GLU A 48 0.73 9.00 11.16
CA GLU A 48 0.00 8.66 9.95
C GLU A 48 -0.58 7.24 9.94
N TYR A 49 -0.27 6.42 10.93
CA TYR A 49 -0.68 5.02 11.00
C TYR A 49 -1.99 4.87 11.78
N THR A 50 -3.04 4.52 11.09
CA THR A 50 -4.35 4.17 11.65
C THR A 50 -4.65 2.73 11.29
N ILE A 51 -4.96 1.90 12.29
CA ILE A 51 -5.09 0.45 12.12
C ILE A 51 -6.44 -0.03 12.63
N TYR A 52 -7.10 -0.82 11.78
CA TYR A 52 -8.26 -1.63 12.11
C TYR A 52 -7.97 -3.09 11.77
N THR A 53 -8.55 -4.00 12.54
CA THR A 53 -8.46 -5.45 12.33
C THR A 53 -9.84 -6.06 12.41
N GLY A 54 -10.07 -7.09 11.63
CA GLY A 54 -11.29 -7.88 11.61
C GLY A 54 -11.03 -9.23 10.97
N THR A 55 -12.07 -9.87 10.46
CA THR A 55 -11.96 -11.11 9.72
C THR A 55 -12.59 -10.99 8.33
N LEU A 56 -12.10 -11.76 7.39
CA LEU A 56 -12.67 -11.89 6.05
C LEU A 56 -12.51 -13.33 5.59
N LEU A 57 -13.63 -13.99 5.29
CA LEU A 57 -13.66 -15.42 4.91
C LEU A 57 -12.97 -16.33 5.94
N GLY A 58 -13.07 -15.99 7.22
CA GLY A 58 -12.46 -16.74 8.31
C GLY A 58 -10.99 -16.44 8.59
N GLU A 59 -10.35 -15.61 7.77
CA GLU A 59 -8.97 -15.17 7.95
C GLU A 59 -8.90 -13.80 8.65
N LYS A 60 -7.96 -13.64 9.56
CA LYS A 60 -7.70 -12.36 10.22
C LYS A 60 -7.04 -11.41 9.23
N VAL A 61 -7.65 -10.26 9.02
CA VAL A 61 -7.19 -9.22 8.09
C VAL A 61 -7.08 -7.89 8.79
N SER A 62 -6.18 -7.04 8.31
CA SER A 62 -6.00 -5.70 8.85
C SER A 62 -5.92 -4.66 7.74
N VAL A 63 -6.20 -3.43 8.09
CA VAL A 63 -5.89 -2.26 7.28
C VAL A 63 -5.02 -1.33 8.10
N CYS A 64 -3.96 -0.81 7.49
CA CYS A 64 -3.05 0.15 8.10
C CYS A 64 -2.75 1.27 7.11
N SER A 65 -2.99 2.52 7.46
CA SER A 65 -2.55 3.64 6.64
C SER A 65 -1.03 3.80 6.69
N THR A 66 -0.46 4.29 5.60
CA THR A 66 0.99 4.48 5.46
C THR A 66 1.41 5.95 5.39
N GLY A 67 0.46 6.89 5.32
CA GLY A 67 0.79 8.26 4.98
C GLY A 67 1.29 8.38 3.54
N ILE A 68 2.13 9.36 3.28
CA ILE A 68 2.69 9.67 1.97
C ILE A 68 4.17 9.32 1.93
N GLY A 69 4.56 8.60 0.88
CA GLY A 69 5.95 8.34 0.54
C GLY A 69 6.51 7.00 0.99
N GLY A 70 7.62 6.63 0.38
CA GLY A 70 8.33 5.36 0.62
C GLY A 70 8.80 5.20 2.07
N PRO A 71 9.42 6.20 2.71
CA PRO A 71 9.91 6.07 4.08
C PRO A 71 8.85 5.65 5.09
N SER A 72 7.69 6.31 5.08
CA SER A 72 6.62 5.93 6.01
C SER A 72 5.97 4.59 5.67
N ALA A 73 5.85 4.26 4.39
CA ALA A 73 5.34 2.96 3.95
C ALA A 73 6.27 1.82 4.35
N SER A 74 7.60 1.99 4.22
CA SER A 74 8.57 0.99 4.63
C SER A 74 8.56 0.74 6.14
N ILE A 75 8.47 1.78 6.95
CA ILE A 75 8.33 1.65 8.41
C ILE A 75 7.09 0.82 8.76
N ALA A 76 5.93 1.13 8.14
CA ALA A 76 4.71 0.37 8.39
C ALA A 76 4.88 -1.12 8.04
N MET A 77 5.46 -1.42 6.87
CA MET A 77 5.65 -2.80 6.41
C MET A 77 6.61 -3.57 7.30
N GLU A 78 7.73 -2.98 7.69
CA GLU A 78 8.71 -3.59 8.60
C GLU A 78 8.08 -3.92 9.96
N GLU A 79 7.43 -2.94 10.59
CA GLU A 79 6.84 -3.13 11.91
C GLU A 79 5.64 -4.10 11.89
N LEU A 80 4.83 -4.08 10.82
CA LEU A 80 3.76 -5.06 10.62
C LEU A 80 4.31 -6.46 10.41
N HIS A 81 5.41 -6.59 9.65
CA HIS A 81 6.08 -7.87 9.44
C HIS A 81 6.64 -8.44 10.74
N ASN A 82 7.26 -7.61 11.59
CA ASN A 82 7.80 -8.00 12.89
C ASN A 82 6.74 -8.62 13.83
N ILE A 83 5.46 -8.28 13.63
CA ILE A 83 4.33 -8.78 14.44
C ILE A 83 3.43 -9.77 13.70
N GLY A 84 3.92 -10.34 12.59
CA GLY A 84 3.33 -11.50 11.92
C GLY A 84 2.59 -11.26 10.61
N ALA A 85 2.57 -10.03 10.08
CA ALA A 85 2.05 -9.80 8.73
C ALA A 85 3.05 -10.29 7.67
N ASP A 86 2.56 -10.92 6.62
CA ASP A 86 3.39 -11.47 5.53
C ASP A 86 2.89 -11.11 4.13
N THR A 87 1.69 -10.58 4.02
CA THR A 87 1.06 -10.26 2.74
C THR A 87 0.49 -8.86 2.76
N PHE A 88 0.99 -8.01 1.87
CA PHE A 88 0.64 -6.60 1.80
C PHE A 88 -0.01 -6.25 0.47
N ILE A 89 -1.15 -5.56 0.52
CA ILE A 89 -1.86 -5.05 -0.65
C ILE A 89 -1.94 -3.54 -0.56
N ARG A 90 -1.14 -2.85 -1.36
CA ARG A 90 -1.19 -1.38 -1.42
C ARG A 90 -2.38 -0.92 -2.25
N VAL A 91 -3.22 -0.09 -1.66
CA VAL A 91 -4.40 0.51 -2.29
C VAL A 91 -4.24 2.02 -2.35
N GLY A 92 -4.15 2.57 -3.54
CA GLY A 92 -3.93 3.99 -3.74
C GLY A 92 -4.67 4.54 -4.95
N THR A 93 -4.41 5.79 -5.25
CA THR A 93 -4.81 6.46 -6.48
C THR A 93 -3.58 6.74 -7.32
N CYS A 94 -3.72 6.74 -8.64
CA CYS A 94 -2.65 7.06 -9.57
C CYS A 94 -3.18 7.88 -10.74
N GLY A 95 -2.29 8.59 -11.43
CA GLY A 95 -2.56 9.16 -12.74
C GLY A 95 -2.39 8.10 -13.84
N GLY A 96 -3.18 8.19 -14.91
CA GLY A 96 -2.98 7.39 -16.12
C GLY A 96 -1.95 8.06 -17.04
N ILE A 97 -0.96 7.30 -17.51
CA ILE A 97 0.01 7.74 -18.51
C ILE A 97 -0.48 7.31 -19.92
N GLU A 98 -0.97 6.08 -20.02
CA GLU A 98 -1.53 5.56 -21.25
C GLU A 98 -2.89 6.21 -21.57
N LEU A 99 -3.13 6.50 -22.84
CA LEU A 99 -4.36 7.17 -23.31
C LEU A 99 -5.63 6.36 -23.04
N ASP A 100 -5.49 5.04 -22.92
CA ASP A 100 -6.62 4.14 -22.64
C ASP A 100 -7.00 4.08 -21.17
N VAL A 101 -6.15 4.57 -20.25
CA VAL A 101 -6.47 4.62 -18.82
C VAL A 101 -7.41 5.79 -18.55
N ARG A 102 -8.59 5.49 -18.02
CA ARG A 102 -9.62 6.48 -17.74
C ARG A 102 -9.87 6.62 -16.24
N SER A 103 -10.41 7.76 -15.86
CA SER A 103 -10.84 7.98 -14.47
C SER A 103 -11.86 6.90 -14.06
N GLY A 104 -11.62 6.26 -12.92
CA GLY A 104 -12.43 5.15 -12.40
C GLY A 104 -11.97 3.77 -12.81
N ASP A 105 -10.95 3.65 -13.68
CA ASP A 105 -10.34 2.36 -13.96
C ASP A 105 -9.60 1.82 -12.73
N VAL A 106 -9.58 0.50 -12.58
CA VAL A 106 -8.72 -0.19 -11.62
C VAL A 106 -7.41 -0.53 -12.31
N VAL A 107 -6.29 -0.07 -11.76
CA VAL A 107 -4.95 -0.41 -12.24
C VAL A 107 -4.32 -1.43 -11.32
N VAL A 108 -3.98 -2.61 -11.85
CA VAL A 108 -3.22 -3.64 -11.13
C VAL A 108 -1.77 -3.61 -11.60
N ALA A 109 -0.86 -3.24 -10.71
CA ALA A 109 0.55 -3.13 -11.02
C ALA A 109 1.20 -4.51 -11.21
N THR A 110 1.95 -4.69 -12.29
CA THR A 110 2.78 -5.87 -12.53
C THR A 110 4.21 -5.69 -12.04
N GLY A 111 4.64 -4.45 -11.99
CA GLY A 111 5.94 -4.02 -11.50
C GLY A 111 5.98 -2.50 -11.39
N ALA A 112 7.07 -1.97 -10.88
CA ALA A 112 7.26 -0.55 -10.68
C ALA A 112 8.62 -0.07 -11.21
N ILE A 113 8.60 1.09 -11.88
CA ILE A 113 9.83 1.82 -12.17
C ILE A 113 10.26 2.51 -10.86
N ARG A 114 11.43 2.15 -10.37
CA ARG A 114 11.99 2.58 -9.08
C ARG A 114 12.69 3.93 -9.21
N PHE A 115 11.91 5.00 -9.44
CA PHE A 115 12.43 6.36 -9.58
C PHE A 115 12.34 7.14 -8.25
N GLU A 116 12.45 6.41 -7.15
CA GLU A 116 12.46 6.88 -5.76
C GLU A 116 13.69 6.28 -5.03
N HIS A 117 14.01 6.78 -3.85
CA HIS A 117 15.25 6.38 -3.17
C HIS A 117 15.05 5.33 -2.09
N THR A 118 13.88 5.25 -1.45
CA THR A 118 13.64 4.33 -0.34
C THR A 118 13.93 2.88 -0.70
N SER A 119 13.39 2.41 -1.84
CA SER A 119 13.60 1.01 -2.25
C SER A 119 15.04 0.70 -2.62
N ARG A 120 15.85 1.71 -2.96
CA ARG A 120 17.28 1.54 -3.26
C ARG A 120 18.12 1.26 -2.02
N GLU A 121 17.64 1.66 -0.85
CA GLU A 121 18.29 1.33 0.42
C GLU A 121 18.04 -0.12 0.82
N TYR A 122 16.97 -0.75 0.32
CA TYR A 122 16.65 -2.17 0.55
C TYR A 122 17.26 -3.10 -0.48
N ALA A 123 17.36 -2.69 -1.75
CA ALA A 123 17.83 -3.54 -2.83
C ALA A 123 18.49 -2.71 -3.94
N PRO A 124 19.54 -3.23 -4.62
CA PRO A 124 20.18 -2.52 -5.73
C PRO A 124 19.18 -2.20 -6.83
N ILE A 125 19.48 -1.19 -7.64
CA ILE A 125 18.54 -0.69 -8.67
C ILE A 125 18.19 -1.74 -9.71
N GLU A 126 19.09 -2.67 -9.96
CA GLU A 126 18.94 -3.78 -10.90
C GLU A 126 17.97 -4.85 -10.39
N TYR A 127 17.67 -4.87 -9.08
CA TYR A 127 16.69 -5.80 -8.53
C TYR A 127 15.28 -5.41 -8.99
N PRO A 128 14.55 -6.29 -9.68
CA PRO A 128 13.27 -5.94 -10.28
C PRO A 128 12.18 -5.76 -9.23
N ALA A 129 11.48 -4.61 -9.27
CA ALA A 129 10.30 -4.36 -8.45
C ALA A 129 9.06 -4.95 -9.13
N VAL A 130 8.86 -6.26 -8.98
CA VAL A 130 7.73 -7.00 -9.56
C VAL A 130 6.75 -7.41 -8.47
N ALA A 131 5.45 -7.34 -8.79
CA ALA A 131 4.41 -7.79 -7.88
C ALA A 131 4.41 -9.33 -7.78
N ASN A 132 4.03 -9.85 -6.62
CA ASN A 132 3.81 -11.29 -6.45
C ASN A 132 2.80 -11.81 -7.49
N PHE A 133 3.14 -12.90 -8.16
CA PHE A 133 2.37 -13.42 -9.28
C PHE A 133 0.94 -13.85 -8.87
N GLU A 134 0.81 -14.57 -7.78
CA GLU A 134 -0.48 -15.08 -7.29
C GLU A 134 -1.38 -13.94 -6.81
N GLY A 135 -0.84 -13.03 -5.98
CA GLY A 135 -1.56 -11.87 -5.46
C GLY A 135 -2.04 -10.95 -6.59
N ARG A 136 -1.17 -10.65 -7.57
CA ARG A 136 -1.54 -9.88 -8.75
C ARG A 136 -2.65 -10.55 -9.55
N THR A 137 -2.53 -11.87 -9.78
CA THR A 137 -3.52 -12.62 -10.56
C THR A 137 -4.88 -12.60 -9.86
N ALA A 138 -4.91 -12.80 -8.56
CA ALA A 138 -6.13 -12.72 -7.74
C ALA A 138 -6.78 -11.33 -7.82
N LEU A 139 -6.00 -10.26 -7.73
CA LEU A 139 -6.50 -8.88 -7.85
C LEU A 139 -7.13 -8.60 -9.23
N VAL A 140 -6.49 -9.06 -10.31
CA VAL A 140 -7.04 -8.92 -11.68
C VAL A 140 -8.37 -9.67 -11.82
N GLN A 141 -8.42 -10.90 -11.32
CA GLN A 141 -9.65 -11.70 -11.37
C GLN A 141 -10.78 -11.05 -10.57
N ALA A 142 -10.50 -10.59 -9.34
CA ALA A 142 -11.46 -9.91 -8.50
C ALA A 142 -12.01 -8.63 -9.14
N ALA A 143 -11.13 -7.78 -9.67
CA ALA A 143 -11.55 -6.54 -10.32
C ALA A 143 -12.46 -6.81 -11.54
N ARG A 144 -12.13 -7.81 -12.34
CA ARG A 144 -12.95 -8.23 -13.51
C ARG A 144 -14.28 -8.84 -13.08
N ALA A 145 -14.29 -9.68 -12.06
CA ALA A 145 -15.51 -10.29 -11.52
C ALA A 145 -16.49 -9.22 -10.97
N LEU A 146 -15.97 -8.11 -10.46
CA LEU A 146 -16.75 -6.94 -10.04
C LEU A 146 -17.17 -6.04 -11.22
N GLY A 147 -16.94 -6.45 -12.45
CA GLY A 147 -17.28 -5.68 -13.65
C GLY A 147 -16.48 -4.37 -13.80
N LYS A 148 -15.34 -4.25 -13.11
CA LYS A 148 -14.50 -3.05 -13.21
C LYS A 148 -13.65 -3.08 -14.47
N ARG A 149 -13.57 -1.95 -15.16
CA ARG A 149 -12.60 -1.76 -16.22
C ARG A 149 -11.21 -1.82 -15.60
N THR A 150 -10.42 -2.82 -15.99
CA THR A 150 -9.16 -3.17 -15.32
C THR A 150 -8.00 -3.06 -16.29
N GLN A 151 -7.04 -2.24 -15.94
CA GLN A 151 -5.76 -2.11 -16.62
C GLN A 151 -4.69 -2.88 -15.84
N VAL A 152 -3.75 -3.47 -16.57
CA VAL A 152 -2.68 -4.28 -15.99
C VAL A 152 -1.36 -3.84 -16.61
N GLY A 153 -0.45 -3.32 -15.81
CA GLY A 153 0.79 -2.76 -16.36
C GLY A 153 1.79 -2.32 -15.33
N VAL A 154 2.84 -1.67 -15.78
CA VAL A 154 3.90 -1.11 -14.95
C VAL A 154 3.49 0.26 -14.44
N VAL A 155 3.78 0.55 -13.17
CA VAL A 155 3.59 1.86 -12.56
C VAL A 155 4.92 2.59 -12.40
N HIS A 156 4.87 3.91 -12.33
CA HIS A 156 6.04 4.73 -12.07
C HIS A 156 5.99 5.27 -10.63
N CYS A 157 6.96 4.88 -9.81
CA CYS A 157 7.14 5.41 -8.46
C CYS A 157 8.20 6.52 -8.48
N LYS A 158 7.91 7.62 -7.79
CA LYS A 158 8.81 8.78 -7.68
C LYS A 158 8.62 9.52 -6.37
N ASP A 159 9.63 10.24 -5.92
CA ASP A 159 9.61 11.01 -4.66
C ASP A 159 8.86 12.34 -4.79
N ALA A 160 9.04 13.04 -5.91
CA ALA A 160 8.45 14.37 -6.09
C ALA A 160 7.11 14.29 -6.82
N PHE A 161 6.04 14.72 -6.15
CA PHE A 161 4.72 14.76 -6.75
C PHE A 161 4.61 15.85 -7.84
N TYR A 162 5.01 17.06 -7.50
CA TYR A 162 4.83 18.21 -8.40
C TYR A 162 5.92 18.39 -9.45
N GLY A 163 7.08 17.79 -9.26
CA GLY A 163 8.26 18.01 -10.12
C GLY A 163 7.99 17.78 -11.61
N GLN A 164 7.39 16.66 -11.97
CA GLN A 164 7.07 16.35 -13.37
C GLN A 164 5.71 16.88 -13.84
N HIS A 165 4.79 17.16 -12.89
CA HIS A 165 3.45 17.65 -13.22
C HIS A 165 3.36 19.18 -13.37
N SER A 166 4.36 19.88 -12.88
CA SER A 166 4.42 21.35 -12.92
C SER A 166 5.84 21.79 -13.27
N PRO A 167 6.35 21.45 -14.47
CA PRO A 167 7.74 21.74 -14.84
C PRO A 167 8.06 23.22 -14.85
N GLU A 168 7.08 24.07 -15.11
CA GLU A 168 7.20 25.54 -15.06
C GLU A 168 7.58 26.09 -13.68
N ARG A 169 7.41 25.28 -12.62
CA ARG A 169 7.76 25.63 -11.24
C ARG A 169 9.16 25.17 -10.85
N MET A 170 9.82 24.42 -11.71
CA MET A 170 11.15 23.88 -11.45
C MET A 170 12.24 24.91 -11.78
N PRO A 171 13.29 25.03 -10.94
CA PRO A 171 14.40 25.94 -11.20
C PRO A 171 15.26 25.52 -12.39
N VAL A 172 15.17 24.26 -12.81
CA VAL A 172 15.81 23.67 -13.99
C VAL A 172 14.83 22.74 -14.69
N SER A 173 14.76 22.85 -16.01
CA SER A 173 14.07 21.85 -16.84
C SER A 173 15.06 20.73 -17.17
N TYR A 174 14.63 19.49 -16.98
CA TYR A 174 15.30 18.33 -17.55
C TYR A 174 14.64 18.07 -18.92
N GLU A 175 15.27 18.56 -19.97
CA GLU A 175 14.95 18.17 -21.34
C GLU A 175 15.58 16.82 -21.70
#